data_a37a7d3e4effec412672c8116e8fb23d
#
_entry.id   a37a7d3e4effec412672c8116e8fb23d
#
_cell.length_a   1.000
_cell.length_b   1.000
_cell.length_c   1.000
_cell.angle_alpha   90.00
_cell.angle_beta   90.00
_cell.angle_gamma   90.00
#
_symmetry.space_group_name_H-M   'P 1'
#
loop_
_entity.id
_entity.type
_entity.pdbx_description
1 polymer ?
#
loop_
_entity_poly.entity_id
_entity_poly.type
_entity_poly.pdbx_seq_one_letter_code
_entity_poly.pdbx_strand_id
1 'polypeptide(L)'
;LVRIAIIPLFLKQIRSSRAMQAIQPEMRKIQEKYKGKKDQVSRQKMMEETQALQRKHKVSPFASCLPMLVQMPVLFGMYRAIIAVSSISAGTYTYRGDSTDHLGPLTESVSTEIVNSTVFGVQLSHTLRDSWGQPAIVAVFIAAIVLMVVLQFVSMRLSFSRNMPDMGDNPMAQSQRSMMYVMPLMFIFSGAFFQMGVVIYTVTASFWALAQSFWTIKVMPTPGSPAYVDLLASREAGYQEWAKPYFQNYDRERAA
;
A
#
# COMPACT_ATOMS: atom_id res chain seq x y z
N LEU A 1 -16.05 -3.62 1.33
CA LEU A 1 -16.84 -2.39 1.45
C LEU A 1 -15.99 -1.19 1.86
N VAL A 2 -15.21 -1.26 2.98
CA VAL A 2 -14.36 -0.14 3.47
C VAL A 2 -13.39 0.35 2.40
N ARG A 3 -12.71 -0.54 1.68
CA ARG A 3 -11.77 -0.17 0.62
C ARG A 3 -12.42 0.51 -0.57
N ILE A 4 -13.67 0.16 -0.89
CA ILE A 4 -14.45 0.84 -1.93
C ILE A 4 -14.79 2.27 -1.49
N ALA A 5 -15.20 2.45 -0.24
CA ALA A 5 -15.49 3.77 0.33
C ALA A 5 -14.25 4.69 0.36
N ILE A 6 -13.04 4.12 0.44
CA ILE A 6 -11.78 4.86 0.48
C ILE A 6 -11.24 5.21 -0.93
N ILE A 7 -11.82 4.68 -2.02
CA ILE A 7 -11.36 4.98 -3.40
C ILE A 7 -11.19 6.49 -3.67
N PRO A 8 -12.15 7.38 -3.35
CA PRO A 8 -11.98 8.81 -3.63
C PRO A 8 -10.78 9.43 -2.88
N LEU A 9 -10.53 8.96 -1.66
CA LEU A 9 -9.37 9.38 -0.89
C LEU A 9 -8.06 8.90 -1.54
N PHE A 10 -8.06 7.67 -2.05
CA PHE A 10 -6.94 7.10 -2.78
C PHE A 10 -6.64 7.87 -4.09
N LEU A 11 -7.66 8.26 -4.84
CA LEU A 11 -7.47 9.09 -6.03
C LEU A 11 -6.87 10.47 -5.70
N LYS A 12 -7.31 11.09 -4.59
CA LYS A 12 -6.72 12.33 -4.10
C LYS A 12 -5.26 12.15 -3.70
N GLN A 13 -4.93 11.03 -3.08
CA GLN A 13 -3.56 10.66 -2.75
C GLN A 13 -2.67 10.49 -3.98
N ILE A 14 -3.14 9.79 -5.02
CA ILE A 14 -2.40 9.64 -6.29
C ILE A 14 -2.10 11.01 -6.89
N ARG A 15 -3.07 11.93 -6.91
CA ARG A 15 -2.86 13.28 -7.42
C ARG A 15 -1.79 14.03 -6.62
N SER A 16 -1.82 13.93 -5.30
CA SER A 16 -0.82 14.54 -4.42
C SER A 16 0.57 13.92 -4.59
N SER A 17 0.64 12.59 -4.71
CA SER A 17 1.89 11.88 -4.98
C SER A 17 2.51 12.30 -6.33
N ARG A 18 1.70 12.49 -7.37
CA ARG A 18 2.16 13.02 -8.66
C ARG A 18 2.69 14.44 -8.56
N ALA A 19 2.02 15.31 -7.81
CA ALA A 19 2.49 16.67 -7.59
C ALA A 19 3.83 16.68 -6.83
N MET A 20 4.02 15.79 -5.85
CA MET A 20 5.29 15.60 -5.16
C MET A 20 6.41 15.16 -6.11
N GLN A 21 6.09 14.28 -7.05
CA GLN A 21 7.07 13.79 -8.02
C GLN A 21 7.43 14.85 -9.06
N ALA A 22 6.52 15.73 -9.42
CA ALA A 22 6.80 16.84 -10.34
C ALA A 22 7.86 17.80 -9.78
N ILE A 23 7.95 17.98 -8.46
CA ILE A 23 8.96 18.83 -7.81
C ILE A 23 10.26 18.09 -7.47
N GLN A 24 10.36 16.79 -7.75
CA GLN A 24 11.56 16.00 -7.46
C GLN A 24 12.85 16.55 -8.07
N PRO A 25 12.90 17.03 -9.33
CA PRO A 25 14.12 17.59 -9.87
C PRO A 25 14.62 18.82 -9.10
N GLU A 26 13.73 19.66 -8.58
CA GLU A 26 14.09 20.80 -7.75
C GLU A 26 14.55 20.35 -6.35
N MET A 27 13.89 19.32 -5.78
CA MET A 27 14.34 18.70 -4.52
C MET A 27 15.74 18.09 -4.64
N ARG A 28 16.08 17.48 -5.78
CA ARG A 28 17.45 16.97 -6.06
C ARG A 28 18.49 18.09 -6.01
N LYS A 29 18.21 19.23 -6.62
CA LYS A 29 19.13 20.38 -6.60
C LYS A 29 19.41 20.87 -5.17
N ILE A 30 18.37 20.89 -4.32
CA ILE A 30 18.53 21.22 -2.90
C ILE A 30 19.41 20.16 -2.20
N GLN A 31 19.17 18.88 -2.43
CA GLN A 31 19.96 17.80 -1.83
C GLN A 31 21.43 17.83 -2.29
N GLU A 32 21.69 18.09 -3.56
CA GLU A 32 23.03 18.24 -4.12
C GLU A 32 23.80 19.43 -3.51
N LYS A 33 23.12 20.57 -3.29
CA LYS A 33 23.67 21.75 -2.63
C LYS A 33 24.21 21.45 -1.22
N TYR A 34 23.59 20.50 -0.53
CA TYR A 34 23.97 20.10 0.83
C TYR A 34 24.70 18.75 0.88
N LYS A 35 24.99 18.13 -0.27
CA LYS A 35 25.71 16.86 -0.35
C LYS A 35 27.10 17.00 0.28
N GLY A 36 27.42 16.10 1.22
CA GLY A 36 28.69 16.10 1.93
C GLY A 36 28.74 16.97 3.19
N LYS A 37 27.77 17.85 3.42
CA LYS A 37 27.69 18.66 4.64
C LYS A 37 26.97 17.85 5.72
N LYS A 38 27.70 17.47 6.78
CA LYS A 38 27.16 16.63 7.87
C LYS A 38 26.77 17.43 9.12
N ASP A 39 27.03 18.72 9.14
CA ASP A 39 26.73 19.62 10.24
C ASP A 39 25.21 19.81 10.41
N GLN A 40 24.80 20.01 11.66
CA GLN A 40 23.38 20.12 12.03
C GLN A 40 22.70 21.32 11.39
N VAL A 41 23.43 22.43 11.24
CA VAL A 41 22.93 23.67 10.62
C VAL A 41 22.60 23.45 9.13
N SER A 42 23.48 22.76 8.39
CA SER A 42 23.24 22.45 6.98
C SER A 42 22.06 21.49 6.79
N ARG A 43 21.87 20.52 7.70
CA ARG A 43 20.69 19.64 7.69
C ARG A 43 19.40 20.42 7.93
N GLN A 44 19.41 21.34 8.88
CA GLN A 44 18.25 22.19 9.16
C GLN A 44 17.91 23.07 7.96
N LYS A 45 18.88 23.75 7.36
CA LYS A 45 18.67 24.55 6.16
C LYS A 45 18.15 23.74 4.98
N MET A 46 18.67 22.53 4.76
CA MET A 46 18.16 21.62 3.74
C MET A 46 16.67 21.27 3.98
N MET A 47 16.28 21.00 5.23
CA MET A 47 14.89 20.75 5.57
C MET A 47 14.00 21.97 5.35
N GLU A 48 14.47 23.16 5.74
CA GLU A 48 13.75 24.41 5.54
C GLU A 48 13.53 24.72 4.06
N GLU A 49 14.58 24.62 3.23
CA GLU A 49 14.48 24.81 1.77
C GLU A 49 13.54 23.78 1.13
N THR A 50 13.61 22.53 1.57
CA THR A 50 12.70 21.46 1.10
C THR A 50 11.25 21.76 1.47
N GLN A 51 10.98 22.20 2.71
CA GLN A 51 9.63 22.57 3.14
C GLN A 51 9.13 23.82 2.40
N ALA A 52 9.99 24.81 2.17
CA ALA A 52 9.63 26.01 1.41
C ALA A 52 9.24 25.66 -0.03
N LEU A 53 10.00 24.76 -0.68
CA LEU A 53 9.68 24.25 -2.02
C LEU A 53 8.32 23.53 -2.04
N GLN A 54 8.07 22.64 -1.07
CA GLN A 54 6.81 21.92 -0.94
C GLN A 54 5.62 22.87 -0.73
N ARG A 55 5.78 23.90 0.11
CA ARG A 55 4.75 24.94 0.34
C ARG A 55 4.48 25.75 -0.94
N LYS A 56 5.54 26.14 -1.66
CA LYS A 56 5.42 26.87 -2.94
C LYS A 56 4.56 26.12 -3.95
N HIS A 57 4.73 24.80 -4.04
CA HIS A 57 3.98 23.94 -4.96
C HIS A 57 2.69 23.37 -4.35
N LYS A 58 2.31 23.76 -3.14
CA LYS A 58 1.12 23.29 -2.40
C LYS A 58 1.06 21.75 -2.27
N VAL A 59 2.23 21.12 -2.09
CA VAL A 59 2.37 19.68 -1.96
C VAL A 59 2.61 19.31 -0.50
N SER A 60 1.83 18.36 0.02
CA SER A 60 2.00 17.89 1.39
C SER A 60 2.89 16.65 1.45
N PRO A 61 3.95 16.63 2.29
CA PRO A 61 4.77 15.43 2.50
C PRO A 61 3.97 14.29 3.15
N PHE A 62 2.91 14.62 3.88
CA PHE A 62 2.05 13.65 4.56
C PHE A 62 1.05 12.94 3.64
N ALA A 63 0.90 13.39 2.40
CA ALA A 63 -0.02 12.77 1.46
C ALA A 63 0.32 11.31 1.15
N SER A 64 1.60 10.94 1.22
CA SER A 64 2.06 9.57 0.98
C SER A 64 1.72 8.62 2.14
N CYS A 65 1.65 9.10 3.38
CA CYS A 65 1.33 8.29 4.57
C CYS A 65 -0.16 8.33 4.95
N LEU A 66 -0.97 9.14 4.29
CA LEU A 66 -2.40 9.27 4.58
C LEU A 66 -3.16 7.93 4.54
N PRO A 67 -2.90 6.99 3.59
CA PRO A 67 -3.57 5.69 3.62
C PRO A 67 -3.24 4.88 4.86
N MET A 68 -2.00 4.97 5.33
CA MET A 68 -1.58 4.29 6.55
C MET A 68 -2.35 4.82 7.76
N LEU A 69 -2.51 6.15 7.86
CA LEU A 69 -3.29 6.77 8.94
C LEU A 69 -4.77 6.36 8.91
N VAL A 70 -5.37 6.25 7.72
CA VAL A 70 -6.76 5.80 7.56
C VAL A 70 -6.88 4.30 7.81
N GLN A 71 -5.86 3.51 7.45
CA GLN A 71 -5.86 2.06 7.66
C GLN A 71 -5.71 1.69 9.13
N MET A 72 -5.01 2.49 9.94
CA MET A 72 -4.75 2.18 11.35
C MET A 72 -6.04 1.99 12.18
N PRO A 73 -7.04 2.90 12.15
CA PRO A 73 -8.30 2.69 12.86
C PRO A 73 -9.02 1.40 12.42
N VAL A 74 -8.99 1.09 11.12
CA VAL A 74 -9.60 -0.14 10.58
C VAL A 74 -8.89 -1.38 11.12
N LEU A 75 -7.56 -1.36 11.14
CA LEU A 75 -6.75 -2.46 11.68
C LEU A 75 -7.00 -2.64 13.18
N PHE A 76 -7.02 -1.54 13.94
CA PHE A 76 -7.32 -1.57 15.37
C PHE A 76 -8.74 -2.08 15.65
N GLY A 77 -9.73 -1.61 14.91
CA GLY A 77 -11.12 -2.06 15.05
C GLY A 77 -11.24 -3.56 14.77
N MET A 78 -10.61 -4.04 13.71
CA MET A 78 -10.59 -5.46 13.37
C MET A 78 -9.86 -6.28 14.44
N TYR A 79 -8.71 -5.84 14.92
CA TYR A 79 -7.95 -6.50 15.98
C TYR A 79 -8.78 -6.60 17.27
N ARG A 80 -9.42 -5.48 17.68
CA ARG A 80 -10.34 -5.45 18.83
C ARG A 80 -11.52 -6.40 18.64
N ALA A 81 -12.11 -6.46 17.45
CA ALA A 81 -13.19 -7.37 17.16
C ALA A 81 -12.77 -8.85 17.27
N ILE A 82 -11.60 -9.20 16.71
CA ILE A 82 -11.09 -10.58 16.77
C ILE A 82 -10.80 -11.02 18.22
N ILE A 83 -10.20 -10.15 19.05
CA ILE A 83 -10.00 -10.45 20.47
C ILE A 83 -11.34 -10.55 21.20
N ALA A 84 -12.26 -9.63 20.94
CA ALA A 84 -13.57 -9.64 21.56
C ALA A 84 -14.37 -10.92 21.25
N VAL A 85 -14.27 -11.44 20.02
CA VAL A 85 -14.93 -12.69 19.60
C VAL A 85 -14.57 -13.84 20.56
N SER A 86 -13.30 -14.04 20.86
CA SER A 86 -12.86 -15.11 21.78
C SER A 86 -13.37 -14.89 23.21
N SER A 87 -13.37 -13.65 23.68
CA SER A 87 -13.81 -13.30 25.04
C SER A 87 -15.35 -13.35 25.18
N ILE A 88 -16.11 -12.96 24.14
CA ILE A 88 -17.57 -13.04 24.11
C ILE A 88 -18.00 -14.51 24.09
N SER A 89 -17.39 -15.35 23.25
CA SER A 89 -17.71 -16.78 23.17
C SER A 89 -17.38 -17.53 24.46
N ALA A 90 -16.42 -17.02 25.26
CA ALA A 90 -16.07 -17.56 26.57
C ALA A 90 -16.89 -16.96 27.73
N GLY A 91 -17.80 -16.01 27.46
CA GLY A 91 -18.59 -15.31 28.50
C GLY A 91 -17.75 -14.39 29.41
N THR A 92 -16.54 -14.03 29.02
CA THR A 92 -15.60 -13.24 29.84
C THR A 92 -15.39 -11.83 29.34
N TYR A 93 -16.16 -11.40 28.32
CA TYR A 93 -15.98 -10.08 27.73
C TYR A 93 -16.50 -8.97 28.65
N THR A 94 -15.65 -7.98 28.89
CA THR A 94 -15.98 -6.77 29.64
C THR A 94 -15.76 -5.52 28.81
N TYR A 95 -16.74 -4.63 28.82
CA TYR A 95 -16.66 -3.32 28.18
C TYR A 95 -16.89 -2.21 29.18
N ARG A 96 -15.92 -1.32 29.37
CA ARG A 96 -15.92 -0.23 30.37
C ARG A 96 -16.14 -0.67 31.82
N GLY A 97 -15.79 -1.92 32.14
CA GLY A 97 -15.94 -2.47 33.48
C GLY A 97 -17.19 -3.30 33.69
N ASP A 98 -18.15 -3.26 32.77
CA ASP A 98 -19.36 -4.07 32.81
C ASP A 98 -19.19 -5.33 31.95
N SER A 99 -19.66 -6.47 32.45
CA SER A 99 -19.72 -7.69 31.66
C SER A 99 -20.83 -7.59 30.63
N THR A 100 -20.49 -7.77 29.36
CA THR A 100 -21.44 -7.74 28.24
C THR A 100 -21.25 -8.97 27.37
N ASP A 101 -22.35 -9.45 26.81
CA ASP A 101 -22.41 -10.63 25.94
C ASP A 101 -22.27 -10.27 24.46
N HIS A 102 -22.07 -9.00 24.14
CA HIS A 102 -21.99 -8.51 22.76
C HIS A 102 -21.07 -7.31 22.58
N LEU A 103 -20.58 -7.13 21.34
CA LEU A 103 -19.91 -5.95 20.86
C LEU A 103 -20.53 -5.53 19.51
N GLY A 104 -21.54 -4.66 19.55
CA GLY A 104 -22.31 -4.30 18.36
C GLY A 104 -23.00 -5.53 17.76
N PRO A 105 -22.75 -5.89 16.47
CA PRO A 105 -23.35 -7.07 15.85
C PRO A 105 -22.72 -8.41 16.29
N LEU A 106 -21.62 -8.38 17.05
CA LEU A 106 -20.95 -9.59 17.57
C LEU A 106 -21.66 -10.02 18.86
N THR A 107 -22.63 -10.91 18.74
CA THR A 107 -23.31 -11.59 19.86
C THR A 107 -22.54 -12.84 20.26
N GLU A 108 -22.90 -13.45 21.40
CA GLU A 108 -22.31 -14.70 21.87
C GLU A 108 -22.45 -15.83 20.84
N SER A 109 -23.63 -15.97 20.23
CA SER A 109 -23.89 -17.00 19.22
C SER A 109 -23.02 -16.82 17.98
N VAL A 110 -22.94 -15.60 17.44
CA VAL A 110 -22.10 -15.27 16.29
C VAL A 110 -20.62 -15.43 16.61
N SER A 111 -20.21 -15.04 17.81
CA SER A 111 -18.82 -15.17 18.26
C SER A 111 -18.41 -16.63 18.41
N THR A 112 -19.27 -17.48 18.95
CA THR A 112 -19.04 -18.92 19.08
C THR A 112 -18.95 -19.59 17.70
N GLU A 113 -19.79 -19.20 16.76
CA GLU A 113 -19.74 -19.69 15.38
C GLU A 113 -18.41 -19.28 14.70
N ILE A 114 -17.97 -18.03 14.88
CA ILE A 114 -16.68 -17.56 14.33
C ILE A 114 -15.49 -18.30 14.95
N VAL A 115 -15.49 -18.52 16.27
CA VAL A 115 -14.40 -19.25 16.95
C VAL A 115 -14.31 -20.68 16.44
N ASN A 116 -15.45 -21.33 16.22
CA ASN A 116 -15.50 -22.70 15.71
C ASN A 116 -15.27 -22.78 14.19
N SER A 117 -15.31 -21.64 13.49
CA SER A 117 -15.04 -21.59 12.05
C SER A 117 -13.58 -21.90 11.76
N THR A 118 -13.36 -22.76 10.79
CA THR A 118 -12.02 -23.17 10.34
C THR A 118 -11.81 -22.81 8.87
N VAL A 119 -10.61 -22.40 8.55
CA VAL A 119 -10.16 -22.20 7.16
C VAL A 119 -8.96 -23.11 6.92
N PHE A 120 -9.09 -24.02 5.96
CA PHE A 120 -8.09 -25.07 5.69
C PHE A 120 -7.73 -25.91 6.94
N GLY A 121 -8.72 -26.16 7.81
CA GLY A 121 -8.54 -26.90 9.05
C GLY A 121 -7.93 -26.11 10.21
N VAL A 122 -7.69 -24.81 10.04
CA VAL A 122 -7.15 -23.92 11.08
C VAL A 122 -8.24 -23.02 11.61
N GLN A 123 -8.40 -22.95 12.93
CA GLN A 123 -9.34 -22.01 13.57
C GLN A 123 -8.86 -20.57 13.36
N LEU A 124 -9.83 -19.66 13.10
CA LEU A 124 -9.52 -18.25 12.84
C LEU A 124 -8.88 -17.52 14.02
N SER A 125 -9.15 -17.99 15.23
CA SER A 125 -8.61 -17.45 16.49
C SER A 125 -7.23 -17.95 16.84
N HIS A 126 -6.74 -19.05 16.24
CA HIS A 126 -5.42 -19.60 16.53
C HIS A 126 -4.28 -18.74 15.99
N THR A 127 -3.19 -18.70 16.75
CA THR A 127 -1.91 -18.15 16.31
C THR A 127 -0.99 -19.28 15.84
N LEU A 128 0.10 -18.94 15.15
CA LEU A 128 1.13 -19.93 14.80
C LEU A 128 1.69 -20.63 16.04
N ARG A 129 1.80 -19.90 17.16
CA ARG A 129 2.32 -20.44 18.43
C ARG A 129 1.39 -21.49 19.03
N ASP A 130 0.08 -21.29 18.98
CA ASP A 130 -0.92 -22.22 19.51
C ASP A 130 -0.99 -23.52 18.70
N SER A 131 -0.53 -23.43 17.46
CA SER A 131 -0.52 -24.56 16.51
C SER A 131 0.78 -25.38 16.55
N TRP A 132 1.72 -25.05 17.45
CA TRP A 132 2.99 -25.74 17.59
C TRP A 132 2.76 -27.18 18.08
N GLY A 133 3.10 -28.14 17.26
CA GLY A 133 2.81 -29.57 17.50
C GLY A 133 1.83 -30.16 16.50
N GLN A 134 1.20 -29.35 15.66
CA GLN A 134 0.33 -29.80 14.58
C GLN A 134 0.96 -29.41 13.21
N PRO A 135 1.81 -30.26 12.61
CA PRO A 135 2.63 -29.87 11.46
C PRO A 135 1.81 -29.45 10.25
N ALA A 136 0.64 -30.01 10.05
CA ALA A 136 -0.28 -29.62 8.96
C ALA A 136 -0.79 -28.18 9.14
N ILE A 137 -1.17 -27.79 10.35
CA ILE A 137 -1.66 -26.43 10.65
C ILE A 137 -0.53 -25.41 10.54
N VAL A 138 0.66 -25.75 11.08
CA VAL A 138 1.87 -24.92 10.95
C VAL A 138 2.21 -24.69 9.47
N ALA A 139 2.11 -25.73 8.63
CA ALA A 139 2.35 -25.60 7.19
C ALA A 139 1.36 -24.63 6.51
N VAL A 140 0.09 -24.65 6.87
CA VAL A 140 -0.93 -23.70 6.37
C VAL A 140 -0.60 -22.28 6.79
N PHE A 141 -0.21 -22.05 8.06
CA PHE A 141 0.23 -20.72 8.53
C PHE A 141 1.43 -20.21 7.75
N ILE A 142 2.46 -21.04 7.62
CA ILE A 142 3.67 -20.67 6.88
C ILE A 142 3.33 -20.36 5.42
N ALA A 143 2.51 -21.18 4.77
CA ALA A 143 2.09 -20.94 3.39
C ALA A 143 1.33 -19.62 3.25
N ALA A 144 0.43 -19.30 4.18
CA ALA A 144 -0.31 -18.03 4.18
C ALA A 144 0.61 -16.81 4.41
N ILE A 145 1.56 -16.91 5.33
CA ILE A 145 2.55 -15.85 5.59
C ILE A 145 3.46 -15.65 4.37
N VAL A 146 3.96 -16.73 3.76
CA VAL A 146 4.79 -16.67 2.57
C VAL A 146 4.02 -16.03 1.42
N LEU A 147 2.77 -16.44 1.19
CA LEU A 147 1.90 -15.86 0.17
C LEU A 147 1.71 -14.36 0.40
N MET A 148 1.43 -13.94 1.63
CA MET A 148 1.29 -12.54 2.02
C MET A 148 2.55 -11.74 1.69
N VAL A 149 3.72 -12.25 2.08
CA VAL A 149 5.03 -11.60 1.86
C VAL A 149 5.34 -11.48 0.37
N VAL A 150 5.11 -12.56 -0.40
CA VAL A 150 5.32 -12.55 -1.85
C VAL A 150 4.42 -11.53 -2.53
N LEU A 151 3.12 -11.51 -2.22
CA LEU A 151 2.18 -10.55 -2.79
C LEU A 151 2.57 -9.11 -2.46
N GLN A 152 2.97 -8.87 -1.21
CA GLN A 152 3.41 -7.55 -0.76
C GLN A 152 4.69 -7.11 -1.48
N PHE A 153 5.67 -8.02 -1.58
CA PHE A 153 6.93 -7.75 -2.28
C PHE A 153 6.71 -7.47 -3.77
N VAL A 154 5.89 -8.30 -4.45
CA VAL A 154 5.56 -8.12 -5.87
C VAL A 154 4.85 -6.78 -6.10
N SER A 155 3.84 -6.47 -5.27
CA SER A 155 3.12 -5.19 -5.36
C SER A 155 4.05 -3.99 -5.19
N MET A 156 4.94 -4.07 -4.21
CA MET A 156 5.89 -3.02 -3.91
C MET A 156 6.94 -2.88 -5.03
N ARG A 157 7.54 -3.99 -5.47
CA ARG A 157 8.49 -3.99 -6.59
C ARG A 157 7.87 -3.43 -7.87
N LEU A 158 6.63 -3.82 -8.17
CA LEU A 158 5.90 -3.33 -9.33
C LEU A 158 5.69 -1.81 -9.25
N SER A 159 5.26 -1.32 -8.10
CA SER A 159 5.06 0.12 -7.87
C SER A 159 6.36 0.91 -7.99
N PHE A 160 7.45 0.40 -7.43
CA PHE A 160 8.76 1.07 -7.49
C PHE A 160 9.37 1.02 -8.89
N SER A 161 9.37 -0.15 -9.55
CA SER A 161 10.06 -0.31 -10.84
C SER A 161 9.31 0.34 -12.01
N ARG A 162 7.99 0.36 -11.97
CA ARG A 162 7.17 0.81 -13.11
C ARG A 162 6.55 2.17 -12.91
N ASN A 163 6.26 2.56 -11.68
CA ASN A 163 5.50 3.79 -11.39
C ASN A 163 6.32 4.87 -10.66
N MET A 164 7.60 4.64 -10.41
CA MET A 164 8.49 5.67 -9.88
C MET A 164 9.49 6.15 -10.93
N PRO A 165 9.73 7.47 -10.99
CA PRO A 165 10.82 8.03 -11.80
C PRO A 165 12.16 7.54 -11.26
N ASP A 166 13.17 7.47 -12.13
CA ASP A 166 14.53 7.16 -11.70
C ASP A 166 15.05 8.26 -10.77
N MET A 167 15.29 7.90 -9.52
CA MET A 167 15.77 8.84 -8.50
C MET A 167 17.29 8.92 -8.40
N GLY A 168 18.03 8.16 -9.24
CA GLY A 168 19.50 8.09 -9.16
C GLY A 168 20.00 7.58 -7.80
N ASP A 169 21.25 7.88 -7.45
CA ASP A 169 21.93 7.44 -6.22
C ASP A 169 21.82 8.45 -5.06
N ASN A 170 20.65 9.02 -4.84
CA ASN A 170 20.41 9.93 -3.73
C ASN A 170 20.19 9.15 -2.41
N PRO A 171 20.59 9.71 -1.25
CA PRO A 171 20.36 9.10 0.06
C PRO A 171 18.88 8.78 0.32
N MET A 172 17.97 9.58 -0.23
CA MET A 172 16.53 9.37 -0.13
C MET A 172 16.07 8.16 -0.97
N ALA A 173 16.64 7.98 -2.16
CA ALA A 173 16.40 6.80 -3.00
C ALA A 173 16.93 5.54 -2.33
N GLN A 174 18.10 5.61 -1.70
CA GLN A 174 18.67 4.51 -0.96
C GLN A 174 17.81 4.13 0.25
N SER A 175 17.32 5.09 1.03
CA SER A 175 16.39 4.87 2.14
C SER A 175 15.10 4.22 1.65
N GLN A 176 14.57 4.66 0.52
CA GLN A 176 13.36 4.11 -0.08
C GLN A 176 13.56 2.70 -0.62
N ARG A 177 14.72 2.40 -1.23
CA ARG A 177 15.11 1.04 -1.64
C ARG A 177 15.28 0.13 -0.41
N SER A 178 15.93 0.61 0.65
CA SER A 178 16.06 -0.14 1.91
C SER A 178 14.70 -0.48 2.50
N MET A 179 13.75 0.46 2.51
CA MET A 179 12.39 0.25 2.99
C MET A 179 11.64 -0.84 2.19
N MET A 180 11.94 -0.99 0.89
CA MET A 180 11.39 -2.04 0.05
C MET A 180 11.73 -3.46 0.56
N TYR A 181 12.91 -3.64 1.15
CA TYR A 181 13.33 -4.93 1.70
C TYR A 181 12.95 -5.11 3.18
N VAL A 182 12.99 -4.02 3.96
CA VAL A 182 12.70 -4.07 5.41
C VAL A 182 11.19 -4.28 5.67
N MET A 183 10.32 -3.65 4.88
CA MET A 183 8.87 -3.78 5.09
C MET A 183 8.33 -5.21 4.98
N PRO A 184 8.65 -5.99 3.93
CA PRO A 184 8.23 -7.39 3.87
C PRO A 184 8.77 -8.24 5.02
N LEU A 185 9.98 -7.95 5.49
CA LEU A 185 10.57 -8.65 6.63
C LEU A 185 9.78 -8.40 7.92
N MET A 186 9.31 -7.17 8.15
CA MET A 186 8.43 -6.86 9.28
C MET A 186 7.11 -7.65 9.22
N PHE A 187 6.57 -7.91 8.02
CA PHE A 187 5.36 -8.71 7.87
C PHE A 187 5.58 -10.19 8.21
N ILE A 188 6.77 -10.76 7.97
CA ILE A 188 7.11 -12.11 8.42
C ILE A 188 7.05 -12.17 9.95
N PHE A 189 7.67 -11.20 10.61
CA PHE A 189 7.72 -11.15 12.06
C PHE A 189 6.32 -10.97 12.67
N SER A 190 5.53 -10.04 12.15
CA SER A 190 4.17 -9.79 12.64
C SER A 190 3.21 -10.95 12.34
N GLY A 191 3.35 -11.60 11.18
CA GLY A 191 2.50 -12.72 10.79
C GLY A 191 2.59 -13.93 11.74
N ALA A 192 3.75 -14.14 12.36
CA ALA A 192 3.92 -15.21 13.35
C ALA A 192 3.15 -14.97 14.66
N PHE A 193 2.87 -13.71 14.99
CA PHE A 193 2.16 -13.33 16.23
C PHE A 193 0.67 -13.09 16.01
N PHE A 194 0.23 -12.93 14.76
CA PHE A 194 -1.17 -12.66 14.48
C PHE A 194 -2.00 -13.93 14.37
N GLN A 195 -3.26 -13.82 14.79
CA GLN A 195 -4.26 -14.86 14.60
C GLN A 195 -4.53 -15.10 13.11
N MET A 196 -4.94 -16.33 12.74
CA MET A 196 -5.18 -16.72 11.36
C MET A 196 -6.17 -15.78 10.65
N GLY A 197 -7.19 -15.29 11.35
CA GLY A 197 -8.14 -14.31 10.80
C GLY A 197 -7.48 -13.01 10.34
N VAL A 198 -6.48 -12.50 11.07
CA VAL A 198 -5.70 -11.32 10.69
C VAL A 198 -4.79 -11.62 9.49
N VAL A 199 -4.19 -12.80 9.45
CA VAL A 199 -3.34 -13.25 8.33
C VAL A 199 -4.17 -13.31 7.04
N ILE A 200 -5.34 -13.93 7.06
CA ILE A 200 -6.26 -14.02 5.92
C ILE A 200 -6.70 -12.62 5.44
N TYR A 201 -7.06 -11.73 6.39
CA TYR A 201 -7.38 -10.35 6.05
C TYR A 201 -6.20 -9.67 5.34
N THR A 202 -4.98 -9.86 5.83
CA THR A 202 -3.79 -9.22 5.26
C THR A 202 -3.45 -9.79 3.88
N VAL A 203 -3.61 -11.10 3.67
CA VAL A 203 -3.48 -11.74 2.36
C VAL A 203 -4.49 -11.14 1.37
N THR A 204 -5.76 -11.07 1.76
CA THR A 204 -6.83 -10.47 0.92
C THR A 204 -6.54 -9.00 0.62
N ALA A 205 -6.05 -8.26 1.62
CA ALA A 205 -5.62 -6.88 1.47
C ALA A 205 -4.45 -6.72 0.50
N SER A 206 -3.51 -7.68 0.48
CA SER A 206 -2.36 -7.70 -0.42
C SER A 206 -2.76 -7.98 -1.86
N PHE A 207 -3.72 -8.88 -2.08
CA PHE A 207 -4.32 -9.09 -3.42
C PHE A 207 -4.98 -7.82 -3.95
N TRP A 208 -5.75 -7.14 -3.10
CA TRP A 208 -6.35 -5.86 -3.48
C TRP A 208 -5.30 -4.81 -3.82
N ALA A 209 -4.23 -4.70 -3.00
CA ALA A 209 -3.14 -3.76 -3.22
C ALA A 209 -2.41 -4.04 -4.55
N LEU A 210 -2.21 -5.32 -4.88
CA LEU A 210 -1.62 -5.73 -6.15
C LEU A 210 -2.52 -5.33 -7.34
N ALA A 211 -3.81 -5.66 -7.29
CA ALA A 211 -4.78 -5.26 -8.33
C ALA A 211 -4.83 -3.74 -8.50
N GLN A 212 -4.83 -3.00 -7.39
CA GLN A 212 -4.80 -1.54 -7.37
C GLN A 212 -3.51 -0.98 -7.96
N SER A 213 -2.36 -1.61 -7.72
CA SER A 213 -1.07 -1.23 -8.32
C SER A 213 -1.08 -1.40 -9.83
N PHE A 214 -1.58 -2.53 -10.33
CA PHE A 214 -1.75 -2.76 -11.77
C PHE A 214 -2.65 -1.72 -12.42
N TRP A 215 -3.81 -1.45 -11.80
CA TRP A 215 -4.74 -0.44 -12.30
C TRP A 215 -4.09 0.94 -12.35
N THR A 216 -3.39 1.34 -11.28
CA THR A 216 -2.73 2.65 -11.21
C THR A 216 -1.64 2.79 -12.27
N ILE A 217 -0.82 1.76 -12.47
CA ILE A 217 0.25 1.75 -13.49
C ILE A 217 -0.33 1.90 -14.89
N LYS A 218 -1.46 1.22 -15.17
CA LYS A 218 -2.08 1.22 -16.51
C LYS A 218 -2.87 2.51 -16.79
N VAL A 219 -3.63 3.00 -15.82
CA VAL A 219 -4.60 4.10 -16.06
C VAL A 219 -4.01 5.45 -15.64
N MET A 220 -3.22 5.48 -14.59
CA MET A 220 -2.73 6.70 -13.97
C MET A 220 -1.24 6.61 -13.60
N PRO A 221 -0.34 6.30 -14.54
CA PRO A 221 1.09 6.23 -14.24
C PRO A 221 1.62 7.60 -13.83
N THR A 222 2.70 7.57 -13.05
CA THR A 222 3.36 8.76 -12.55
C THR A 222 4.17 9.45 -13.65
N PRO A 223 4.08 10.77 -13.81
CA PRO A 223 4.90 11.51 -14.76
C PRO A 223 6.40 11.22 -14.56
N GLY A 224 7.10 10.93 -15.67
CA GLY A 224 8.53 10.59 -15.66
C GLY A 224 8.86 9.15 -15.25
N SER A 225 7.86 8.31 -14.98
CA SER A 225 8.07 6.87 -14.76
C SER A 225 8.12 6.08 -16.07
N PRO A 226 8.71 4.87 -16.09
CA PRO A 226 8.70 3.99 -17.26
C PRO A 226 7.27 3.73 -17.78
N ALA A 227 6.32 3.47 -16.90
CA ALA A 227 4.93 3.25 -17.27
C ALA A 227 4.26 4.50 -17.89
N TYR A 228 4.69 5.70 -17.53
CA TYR A 228 4.22 6.93 -18.14
C TYR A 228 4.75 7.10 -19.57
N VAL A 229 6.01 6.76 -19.79
CA VAL A 229 6.61 6.76 -21.13
C VAL A 229 5.89 5.77 -22.04
N ASP A 230 5.64 4.54 -21.55
CA ASP A 230 4.88 3.53 -22.29
C ASP A 230 3.45 4.01 -22.62
N LEU A 231 2.78 4.69 -21.67
CA LEU A 231 1.45 5.25 -21.91
C LEU A 231 1.47 6.34 -22.99
N LEU A 232 2.46 7.24 -22.96
CA LEU A 232 2.60 8.28 -23.99
C LEU A 232 2.87 7.66 -25.37
N ALA A 233 3.79 6.69 -25.44
CA ALA A 233 4.09 5.98 -26.68
C ALA A 233 2.86 5.25 -27.25
N SER A 234 2.07 4.60 -26.40
CA SER A 234 0.83 3.93 -26.85
C SER A 234 -0.25 4.90 -27.33
N ARG A 235 -0.36 6.07 -26.70
CA ARG A 235 -1.28 7.14 -27.13
C ARG A 235 -0.84 7.78 -28.43
N GLU A 236 0.46 8.01 -28.58
CA GLU A 236 1.04 8.53 -29.82
C GLU A 236 0.80 7.56 -30.98
N ALA A 237 1.08 6.26 -30.77
CA ALA A 237 0.82 5.22 -31.78
C ALA A 237 -0.68 5.16 -32.16
N GLY A 238 -1.57 5.18 -31.18
CA GLY A 238 -3.01 5.19 -31.44
C GLY A 238 -3.49 6.45 -32.15
N TYR A 239 -2.90 7.60 -31.83
CA TYR A 239 -3.18 8.85 -32.53
C TYR A 239 -2.70 8.80 -33.97
N GLN A 240 -1.49 8.32 -34.23
CA GLN A 240 -0.92 8.14 -35.56
C GLN A 240 -1.77 7.17 -36.42
N GLU A 241 -2.19 6.06 -35.84
CA GLU A 241 -3.06 5.10 -36.53
C GLU A 241 -4.41 5.71 -36.90
N TRP A 242 -5.04 6.48 -36.00
CA TRP A 242 -6.30 7.15 -36.24
C TRP A 242 -6.17 8.32 -37.23
N ALA A 243 -5.11 9.12 -37.14
CA ALA A 243 -4.91 10.31 -37.92
C ALA A 243 -4.40 10.02 -39.36
N LYS A 244 -3.60 8.93 -39.49
CA LYS A 244 -2.97 8.55 -40.77
C LYS A 244 -3.91 8.51 -41.98
N PRO A 245 -5.08 7.83 -41.94
CA PRO A 245 -5.98 7.80 -43.08
C PRO A 245 -6.59 9.20 -43.41
N TYR A 246 -6.79 10.05 -42.39
CA TYR A 246 -7.30 11.39 -42.55
C TYR A 246 -6.31 12.29 -43.31
N PHE A 247 -5.05 12.28 -42.93
CA PHE A 247 -4.00 13.04 -43.61
C PHE A 247 -3.71 12.50 -45.01
N GLN A 248 -3.72 11.19 -45.20
CA GLN A 248 -3.55 10.60 -46.53
C GLN A 248 -4.67 10.99 -47.50
N ASN A 249 -5.90 11.11 -47.05
CA ASN A 249 -7.00 11.58 -47.86
C ASN A 249 -6.90 13.09 -48.19
N TYR A 250 -6.53 13.89 -47.18
CA TYR A 250 -6.30 15.32 -47.36
C TYR A 250 -5.19 15.62 -48.37
N ASP A 251 -4.08 14.89 -48.33
CA ASP A 251 -2.96 15.04 -49.26
C ASP A 251 -3.34 14.61 -50.68
N ARG A 252 -4.20 13.57 -50.86
CA ARG A 252 -4.73 13.16 -52.16
C ARG A 252 -5.67 14.22 -52.75
N GLU A 253 -6.56 14.77 -51.96
CA GLU A 253 -7.49 15.83 -52.41
C GLU A 253 -6.74 17.11 -52.80
N ARG A 254 -5.60 17.37 -52.18
CA ARG A 254 -4.79 18.56 -52.51
C ARG A 254 -3.88 18.37 -53.72
N ALA A 255 -3.60 17.13 -54.09
CA ALA A 255 -2.77 16.74 -55.25
C ALA A 255 -3.61 16.54 -56.52
N ALA A 256 -4.93 16.45 -56.40
CA ALA A 256 -5.90 16.38 -57.50
C ALA A 256 -6.40 17.80 -57.89
#